data_8a8d0a515b4e6dbbf0539d79ff133bee
#
_entry.id   8a8d0a515b4e6dbbf0539d79ff133bee
#
_cell.length_a   1.000
_cell.length_b   1.000
_cell.length_c   1.000
_cell.angle_alpha   90.00
_cell.angle_beta   90.00
_cell.angle_gamma   90.00
#
_symmetry.space_group_name_H-M   'P 1'
#
loop_
_entity.id
_entity.type
_entity.pdbx_description
1 polymer ?
#
loop_
_entity_poly.entity_id
_entity_poly.type
_entity_poly.pdbx_seq_one_letter_code
_entity_poly.pdbx_strand_id
1 'polypeptide(L)'
;MRSQKLFVILDRDGTILVDHPYLSDPEKIEFFPNAPEALKQLQKAGFGLIVATNQSGIGRGFFTMESLEKVHKKFRELLVQKGVILDGIYVCPHAPEENCLCRKPETTLVQKASRELNFELKESYVIGDKDSDIEMGKKVGAYTILLKTSPRKNDNEILCEPDSTAGSLLEAVKIILRTAEKCRYNK
;
A
#
# COMPACT_ATOMS: atom_id res chain seq x y z
N MET A 1 -10.42 -25.52 -11.03
CA MET A 1 -9.18 -24.76 -10.73
C MET A 1 -9.53 -23.79 -9.62
N ARG A 2 -8.79 -23.75 -8.49
CA ARG A 2 -9.00 -22.72 -7.46
C ARG A 2 -8.56 -21.37 -8.06
N SER A 3 -9.46 -20.38 -8.13
CA SER A 3 -9.06 -19.03 -8.54
C SER A 3 -7.99 -18.54 -7.58
N GLN A 4 -6.87 -18.08 -8.12
CA GLN A 4 -5.78 -17.52 -7.32
C GLN A 4 -6.29 -16.30 -6.56
N LYS A 5 -5.89 -16.16 -5.27
CA LYS A 5 -6.29 -15.01 -4.44
C LYS A 5 -5.73 -13.72 -5.04
N LEU A 6 -6.57 -12.75 -5.31
CA LEU A 6 -6.15 -11.43 -5.76
C LEU A 6 -5.65 -10.61 -4.58
N PHE A 7 -4.68 -9.73 -4.81
CA PHE A 7 -4.08 -8.92 -3.75
C PHE A 7 -4.22 -7.42 -4.02
N VAL A 8 -4.37 -6.67 -2.93
CA VAL A 8 -4.26 -5.22 -2.92
C VAL A 8 -2.99 -4.84 -2.17
N ILE A 9 -2.13 -4.11 -2.85
CA ILE A 9 -0.85 -3.59 -2.37
C ILE A 9 -1.09 -2.14 -1.97
N LEU A 10 -0.84 -1.80 -0.72
CA LEU A 10 -1.11 -0.48 -0.16
C LEU A 10 0.18 0.19 0.31
N ASP A 11 0.35 1.48 0.09
CA ASP A 11 1.27 2.24 0.91
C ASP A 11 0.70 2.37 2.34
N ARG A 12 1.56 2.73 3.30
CA ARG A 12 1.18 2.89 4.71
C ARG A 12 0.83 4.34 5.01
N ASP A 13 1.83 5.22 4.91
CA ASP A 13 1.75 6.62 5.32
C ASP A 13 1.17 7.46 4.19
N GLY A 14 0.12 8.23 4.45
CA GLY A 14 -0.63 8.96 3.42
C GLY A 14 -1.74 8.14 2.76
N THR A 15 -1.80 6.81 3.01
CA THR A 15 -2.76 5.88 2.41
C THR A 15 -3.67 5.22 3.45
N ILE A 16 -3.12 4.47 4.38
CA ILE A 16 -3.85 3.84 5.49
C ILE A 16 -3.76 4.71 6.74
N LEU A 17 -2.57 5.20 7.03
CA LEU A 17 -2.27 6.07 8.16
C LEU A 17 -2.10 7.52 7.70
N VAL A 18 -2.51 8.45 8.55
CA VAL A 18 -2.16 9.85 8.40
C VAL A 18 -0.63 9.97 8.38
N ASP A 19 -0.09 10.71 7.42
CA ASP A 19 1.36 10.84 7.25
C ASP A 19 1.94 11.74 8.36
N HIS A 20 2.59 11.10 9.32
CA HIS A 20 3.40 11.78 10.34
C HIS A 20 4.87 11.65 9.97
N PRO A 21 5.62 12.76 9.92
CA PRO A 21 7.04 12.70 9.59
C PRO A 21 7.79 11.71 10.48
N TYR A 22 8.37 10.68 9.84
CA TYR A 22 9.19 9.66 10.50
C TYR A 22 8.52 8.98 11.69
N LEU A 23 7.29 8.47 11.49
CA LEU A 23 6.52 7.75 12.50
C LEU A 23 7.32 6.59 13.11
N SER A 24 7.78 6.78 14.35
CA SER A 24 8.59 5.82 15.12
C SER A 24 8.02 5.51 16.50
N ASP A 25 6.97 6.23 16.91
CA ASP A 25 6.24 6.05 18.16
C ASP A 25 4.91 5.32 17.88
N PRO A 26 4.69 4.11 18.41
CA PRO A 26 3.44 3.36 18.22
C PRO A 26 2.17 4.08 18.70
N GLU A 27 2.28 4.97 19.69
CA GLU A 27 1.12 5.69 20.23
C GLU A 27 0.64 6.85 19.32
N LYS A 28 1.46 7.20 18.30
CA LYS A 28 1.12 8.22 17.29
C LYS A 28 0.48 7.64 16.04
N ILE A 29 0.11 6.36 16.04
CA ILE A 29 -0.59 5.75 14.93
C ILE A 29 -1.98 6.34 14.82
N GLU A 30 -2.26 6.99 13.70
CA GLU A 30 -3.54 7.56 13.36
C GLU A 30 -4.01 7.04 12.01
N PHE A 31 -5.19 6.42 11.97
CA PHE A 31 -5.80 5.97 10.72
C PHE A 31 -6.49 7.13 10.01
N PHE A 32 -6.43 7.13 8.67
CA PHE A 32 -7.38 7.94 7.91
C PHE A 32 -8.82 7.53 8.25
N PRO A 33 -9.79 8.46 8.18
CA PRO A 33 -11.20 8.15 8.38
C PRO A 33 -11.64 6.97 7.50
N ASN A 34 -12.28 5.98 8.12
CA ASN A 34 -12.81 4.78 7.46
C ASN A 34 -11.74 3.87 6.78
N ALA A 35 -10.43 4.07 7.00
CA ALA A 35 -9.41 3.22 6.41
C ALA A 35 -9.52 1.74 6.86
N PRO A 36 -9.65 1.40 8.16
CA PRO A 36 -9.86 0.02 8.57
C PRO A 36 -11.14 -0.60 7.99
N GLU A 37 -12.22 0.18 7.85
CA GLU A 37 -13.48 -0.29 7.27
C GLU A 37 -13.33 -0.60 5.78
N ALA A 38 -12.61 0.24 5.05
CA ALA A 38 -12.29 0.02 3.64
C ALA A 38 -11.48 -1.27 3.44
N LEU A 39 -10.43 -1.49 4.25
CA LEU A 39 -9.64 -2.72 4.22
C LEU A 39 -10.48 -3.96 4.55
N LYS A 40 -11.39 -3.86 5.52
CA LYS A 40 -12.31 -4.93 5.87
C LYS A 40 -13.24 -5.32 4.72
N GLN A 41 -13.69 -4.34 3.92
CA GLN A 41 -14.51 -4.62 2.74
C GLN A 41 -13.73 -5.41 1.68
N LEU A 42 -12.47 -5.07 1.40
CA LEU A 42 -11.60 -5.83 0.51
C LEU A 42 -11.42 -7.27 1.01
N GLN A 43 -11.14 -7.43 2.30
CA GLN A 43 -10.92 -8.75 2.89
C GLN A 43 -12.18 -9.62 2.84
N LYS A 44 -13.37 -9.05 3.10
CA LYS A 44 -14.65 -9.73 2.93
C LYS A 44 -14.92 -10.14 1.48
N ALA A 45 -14.43 -9.38 0.51
CA ALA A 45 -14.53 -9.72 -0.91
C ALA A 45 -13.49 -10.75 -1.38
N GLY A 46 -12.63 -11.24 -0.46
CA GLY A 46 -11.65 -12.30 -0.71
C GLY A 46 -10.27 -11.81 -1.15
N PHE A 47 -10.01 -10.50 -1.13
CA PHE A 47 -8.68 -9.96 -1.43
C PHE A 47 -7.68 -10.22 -0.30
N GLY A 48 -6.42 -10.49 -0.70
CA GLY A 48 -5.28 -10.39 0.19
C GLY A 48 -4.85 -8.93 0.34
N LEU A 49 -4.31 -8.58 1.51
CA LEU A 49 -3.88 -7.23 1.84
C LEU A 49 -2.41 -7.23 2.21
N ILE A 50 -1.59 -6.49 1.47
CA ILE A 50 -0.18 -6.26 1.81
C ILE A 50 0.13 -4.77 1.85
N VAL A 51 1.11 -4.43 2.66
CA VAL A 51 1.67 -3.09 2.74
C VAL A 51 3.08 -3.10 2.15
N ALA A 52 3.37 -2.14 1.25
CA ALA A 52 4.71 -1.89 0.71
C ALA A 52 5.08 -0.42 0.99
N THR A 53 6.03 -0.19 1.89
CA THR A 53 6.31 1.15 2.43
C THR A 53 7.78 1.52 2.40
N ASN A 54 8.07 2.79 2.06
CA ASN A 54 9.40 3.39 2.13
C ASN A 54 9.60 4.08 3.49
N GLN A 55 10.55 3.59 4.29
CA GLN A 55 10.84 4.08 5.65
C GLN A 55 12.24 4.69 5.74
N SER A 56 12.45 5.76 4.99
CA SER A 56 13.77 6.41 4.85
C SER A 56 14.34 7.00 6.15
N GLY A 57 13.53 7.18 7.18
CA GLY A 57 13.98 7.62 8.48
C GLY A 57 15.02 6.68 9.12
N ILE A 58 15.00 5.39 8.75
CA ILE A 58 16.00 4.41 9.21
C ILE A 58 17.36 4.70 8.55
N GLY A 59 17.43 4.78 7.22
CA GLY A 59 18.66 5.11 6.50
C GLY A 59 19.21 6.50 6.86
N ARG A 60 18.34 7.43 7.26
CA ARG A 60 18.72 8.76 7.76
C ARG A 60 19.13 8.79 9.24
N GLY A 61 19.01 7.67 9.96
CA GLY A 61 19.36 7.56 11.37
C GLY A 61 18.38 8.24 12.35
N PHE A 62 17.14 8.56 11.90
CA PHE A 62 16.14 9.20 12.76
C PHE A 62 15.46 8.22 13.72
N PHE A 63 15.38 6.95 13.35
CA PHE A 63 14.88 5.86 14.18
C PHE A 63 15.43 4.51 13.68
N THR A 64 15.32 3.49 14.50
CA THR A 64 15.87 2.15 14.23
C THR A 64 14.84 1.21 13.62
N MET A 65 15.31 0.10 13.02
CA MET A 65 14.43 -0.98 12.58
C MET A 65 13.58 -1.53 13.73
N GLU A 66 14.18 -1.66 14.94
CA GLU A 66 13.45 -2.12 16.13
C GLU A 66 12.28 -1.18 16.49
N SER A 67 12.48 0.14 16.38
CA SER A 67 11.40 1.12 16.59
C SER A 67 10.28 0.95 15.56
N LEU A 68 10.64 0.74 14.30
CA LEU A 68 9.67 0.46 13.25
C LEU A 68 8.89 -0.83 13.48
N GLU A 69 9.55 -1.88 13.96
CA GLU A 69 8.90 -3.16 14.28
C GLU A 69 7.85 -2.98 15.40
N LYS A 70 8.13 -2.15 16.40
CA LYS A 70 7.15 -1.80 17.46
C LYS A 70 5.94 -1.07 16.86
N VAL A 71 6.16 -0.12 15.95
CA VAL A 71 5.08 0.56 15.21
C VAL A 71 4.27 -0.44 14.39
N HIS A 72 4.91 -1.34 13.64
CA HIS A 72 4.22 -2.33 12.81
C HIS A 72 3.46 -3.36 13.65
N LYS A 73 3.99 -3.76 14.80
CA LYS A 73 3.28 -4.63 15.74
C LYS A 73 1.98 -3.97 16.21
N LYS A 74 2.07 -2.73 16.73
CA LYS A 74 0.91 -1.96 17.17
C LYS A 74 -0.10 -1.73 16.04
N PHE A 75 0.38 -1.38 14.84
CA PHE A 75 -0.44 -1.21 13.65
C PHE A 75 -1.25 -2.47 13.32
N ARG A 76 -0.61 -3.65 13.30
CA ARG A 76 -1.31 -4.94 13.12
C ARG A 76 -2.33 -5.20 14.22
N GLU A 77 -1.99 -4.96 15.48
CA GLU A 77 -2.90 -5.14 16.61
C GLU A 77 -4.16 -4.26 16.49
N LEU A 78 -3.99 -2.99 16.14
CA LEU A 78 -5.10 -2.05 15.93
C LEU A 78 -5.99 -2.48 14.75
N LEU A 79 -5.41 -2.97 13.66
CA LEU A 79 -6.16 -3.50 12.53
C LEU A 79 -6.94 -4.77 12.90
N VAL A 80 -6.33 -5.68 13.64
CA VAL A 80 -6.98 -6.92 14.12
C VAL A 80 -8.18 -6.59 15.02
N GLN A 81 -8.07 -5.59 15.91
CA GLN A 81 -9.19 -5.11 16.71
C GLN A 81 -10.37 -4.59 15.87
N LYS A 82 -10.09 -4.11 14.64
CA LYS A 82 -11.11 -3.70 13.65
C LYS A 82 -11.56 -4.85 12.73
N GLY A 83 -11.02 -6.06 12.93
CA GLY A 83 -11.32 -7.24 12.14
C GLY A 83 -10.61 -7.28 10.78
N VAL A 84 -9.43 -6.67 10.67
CA VAL A 84 -8.59 -6.65 9.47
C VAL A 84 -7.27 -7.36 9.75
N ILE A 85 -6.85 -8.24 8.82
CA ILE A 85 -5.58 -8.97 8.88
C ILE A 85 -4.76 -8.62 7.64
N LEU A 86 -3.52 -8.19 7.83
CA LEU A 86 -2.56 -8.00 6.74
C LEU A 86 -1.81 -9.29 6.47
N ASP A 87 -1.77 -9.72 5.22
CA ASP A 87 -1.01 -10.88 4.77
C ASP A 87 0.52 -10.62 4.82
N GLY A 88 0.96 -9.35 4.67
CA GLY A 88 2.36 -8.97 4.78
C GLY A 88 2.60 -7.47 4.93
N ILE A 89 3.76 -7.09 5.48
CA ILE A 89 4.30 -5.73 5.45
C ILE A 89 5.73 -5.82 4.93
N TYR A 90 6.00 -5.12 3.82
CA TYR A 90 7.28 -5.09 3.13
C TYR A 90 7.87 -3.67 3.19
N VAL A 91 9.11 -3.58 3.65
CA VAL A 91 9.73 -2.30 4.02
C VAL A 91 11.01 -2.08 3.22
N CYS A 92 11.17 -0.86 2.71
CA CYS A 92 12.47 -0.35 2.32
C CYS A 92 12.97 0.62 3.40
N PRO A 93 14.07 0.31 4.11
CA PRO A 93 14.60 1.16 5.17
C PRO A 93 15.52 2.27 4.66
N HIS A 94 15.92 2.22 3.39
CA HIS A 94 16.99 3.06 2.83
C HIS A 94 16.54 4.49 2.56
N ALA A 95 17.47 5.43 2.73
CA ALA A 95 17.31 6.81 2.28
C ALA A 95 17.35 6.88 0.74
N PRO A 96 16.74 7.91 0.11
CA PRO A 96 16.76 8.06 -1.35
C PRO A 96 18.17 8.04 -1.97
N GLU A 97 19.11 8.63 -1.26
CA GLU A 97 20.50 8.82 -1.68
C GLU A 97 21.30 7.50 -1.74
N GLU A 98 20.80 6.45 -1.09
CA GLU A 98 21.43 5.12 -1.09
C GLU A 98 21.17 4.32 -2.39
N ASN A 99 20.31 4.80 -3.28
CA ASN A 99 20.02 4.20 -4.59
C ASN A 99 19.76 2.69 -4.55
N CYS A 100 19.05 2.22 -3.53
CA CYS A 100 18.79 0.80 -3.32
C CYS A 100 17.74 0.26 -4.30
N LEU A 101 17.75 -1.05 -4.52
CA LEU A 101 16.82 -1.74 -5.41
C LEU A 101 15.43 -2.00 -4.81
N CYS A 102 15.20 -1.69 -3.53
CA CYS A 102 13.92 -1.98 -2.86
C CYS A 102 13.02 -0.76 -2.66
N ARG A 103 13.57 0.46 -2.77
CA ARG A 103 12.80 1.68 -2.59
C ARG A 103 11.84 1.92 -3.75
N LYS A 104 10.54 2.09 -3.48
CA LYS A 104 9.58 2.52 -4.50
C LYS A 104 10.08 3.80 -5.19
N PRO A 105 10.11 3.89 -6.52
CA PRO A 105 9.34 3.06 -7.47
C PRO A 105 10.00 1.75 -7.91
N GLU A 106 11.05 1.25 -7.26
CA GLU A 106 11.60 -0.07 -7.54
C GLU A 106 10.66 -1.18 -7.07
N THR A 107 10.67 -2.32 -7.77
CA THR A 107 9.64 -3.35 -7.65
C THR A 107 10.00 -4.51 -6.72
N THR A 108 11.21 -4.51 -6.15
CA THR A 108 11.73 -5.64 -5.35
C THR A 108 10.82 -6.01 -4.17
N LEU A 109 10.22 -5.02 -3.48
CA LEU A 109 9.32 -5.30 -2.35
C LEU A 109 8.10 -6.11 -2.79
N VAL A 110 7.45 -5.69 -3.87
CA VAL A 110 6.23 -6.34 -4.36
C VAL A 110 6.51 -7.65 -5.05
N GLN A 111 7.66 -7.79 -5.71
CA GLN A 111 8.13 -9.06 -6.26
C GLN A 111 8.43 -10.09 -5.16
N LYS A 112 9.02 -9.64 -4.04
CA LYS A 112 9.21 -10.48 -2.85
C LYS A 112 7.86 -10.93 -2.30
N ALA A 113 6.92 -10.02 -2.12
CA ALA A 113 5.56 -10.33 -1.66
C ALA A 113 4.86 -11.34 -2.56
N SER A 114 4.90 -11.15 -3.88
CA SER A 114 4.30 -12.04 -4.87
C SER A 114 4.83 -13.46 -4.76
N ARG A 115 6.16 -13.62 -4.62
CA ARG A 115 6.78 -14.94 -4.45
C ARG A 115 6.41 -15.62 -3.15
N GLU A 116 6.43 -14.88 -2.01
CA GLU A 116 6.15 -15.43 -0.69
C GLU A 116 4.68 -15.82 -0.51
N LEU A 117 3.76 -15.04 -1.10
CA LEU A 117 2.31 -15.22 -0.96
C LEU A 117 1.68 -15.90 -2.18
N ASN A 118 2.49 -16.24 -3.19
CA ASN A 118 2.09 -16.95 -4.41
C ASN A 118 0.91 -16.29 -5.13
N PHE A 119 1.09 -15.04 -5.59
CA PHE A 119 0.10 -14.31 -6.39
C PHE A 119 0.72 -13.59 -7.59
N GLU A 120 -0.09 -13.27 -8.60
CA GLU A 120 0.32 -12.59 -9.82
C GLU A 120 0.21 -11.06 -9.65
N LEU A 121 1.32 -10.35 -9.83
CA LEU A 121 1.36 -8.89 -9.73
C LEU A 121 0.47 -8.20 -10.75
N LYS A 122 0.42 -8.70 -11.98
CA LYS A 122 -0.43 -8.16 -13.06
C LYS A 122 -1.93 -8.28 -12.79
N GLU A 123 -2.34 -9.14 -11.87
CA GLU A 123 -3.73 -9.30 -11.43
C GLU A 123 -4.01 -8.60 -10.11
N SER A 124 -3.02 -7.85 -9.59
CA SER A 124 -3.13 -7.11 -8.33
C SER A 124 -3.54 -5.65 -8.54
N TYR A 125 -3.82 -4.99 -7.43
CA TYR A 125 -4.12 -3.57 -7.36
C TYR A 125 -3.09 -2.88 -6.49
N VAL A 126 -2.69 -1.66 -6.85
CA VAL A 126 -1.81 -0.80 -6.05
C VAL A 126 -2.56 0.46 -5.66
N ILE A 127 -2.56 0.80 -4.38
CA ILE A 127 -3.12 2.04 -3.85
C ILE A 127 -2.02 2.79 -3.11
N GLY A 128 -1.79 4.04 -3.47
CA GLY A 128 -0.84 4.93 -2.80
C GLY A 128 -1.18 6.39 -3.03
N ASP A 129 -0.52 7.28 -2.29
CA ASP A 129 -0.69 8.73 -2.39
C ASP A 129 0.46 9.42 -3.16
N LYS A 130 1.50 8.66 -3.55
CA LYS A 130 2.73 9.16 -4.20
C LYS A 130 2.90 8.58 -5.60
N ASP A 131 3.55 9.36 -6.48
CA ASP A 131 3.89 8.91 -7.84
C ASP A 131 4.74 7.63 -7.84
N SER A 132 5.60 7.46 -6.82
CA SER A 132 6.42 6.25 -6.68
C SER A 132 5.60 4.96 -6.47
N ASP A 133 4.40 5.06 -5.90
CA ASP A 133 3.48 3.92 -5.75
C ASP A 133 2.89 3.55 -7.11
N ILE A 134 2.44 4.57 -7.85
CA ILE A 134 1.84 4.41 -9.17
C ILE A 134 2.86 3.87 -10.16
N GLU A 135 4.06 4.45 -10.19
CA GLU A 135 5.14 3.98 -11.07
C GLU A 135 5.54 2.53 -10.75
N MET A 136 5.68 2.18 -9.48
CA MET A 136 5.93 0.80 -9.07
C MET A 136 4.82 -0.14 -9.56
N GLY A 137 3.56 0.24 -9.37
CA GLY A 137 2.41 -0.54 -9.82
C GLY A 137 2.39 -0.75 -11.33
N LYS A 138 2.65 0.30 -12.11
CA LYS A 138 2.73 0.24 -13.58
C LYS A 138 3.87 -0.64 -14.05
N LYS A 139 5.06 -0.56 -13.43
CA LYS A 139 6.21 -1.42 -13.76
C LYS A 139 5.90 -2.92 -13.63
N VAL A 140 4.97 -3.29 -12.76
CA VAL A 140 4.59 -4.70 -12.56
C VAL A 140 3.25 -5.08 -13.22
N GLY A 141 2.64 -4.15 -13.96
CA GLY A 141 1.38 -4.36 -14.67
C GLY A 141 0.14 -4.43 -13.79
N ALA A 142 0.23 -3.97 -12.53
CA ALA A 142 -0.90 -3.89 -11.61
C ALA A 142 -1.83 -2.73 -11.96
N TYR A 143 -3.11 -2.84 -11.58
CA TYR A 143 -4.05 -1.72 -11.67
C TYR A 143 -3.77 -0.70 -10.57
N THR A 144 -3.55 0.55 -10.93
CA THR A 144 -3.07 1.59 -10.01
C THR A 144 -4.14 2.61 -9.66
N ILE A 145 -4.24 2.95 -8.38
CA ILE A 145 -5.16 3.98 -7.86
C ILE A 145 -4.38 4.98 -7.03
N LEU A 146 -4.40 6.23 -7.46
CA LEU A 146 -3.79 7.33 -6.73
C LEU A 146 -4.78 7.94 -5.76
N LEU A 147 -4.41 8.02 -4.47
CA LEU A 147 -5.17 8.75 -3.47
C LEU A 147 -4.80 10.24 -3.49
N LYS A 148 -5.81 11.09 -3.48
CA LYS A 148 -5.66 12.55 -3.34
C LYS A 148 -5.84 12.98 -1.88
N THR A 149 -5.13 12.31 -0.97
CA THR A 149 -5.22 12.54 0.49
C THR A 149 -4.22 13.58 0.98
N SER A 150 -3.14 13.81 0.25
CA SER A 150 -2.10 14.78 0.60
C SER A 150 -1.97 15.86 -0.50
N PRO A 151 -1.69 17.13 -0.14
CA PRO A 151 -1.35 18.15 -1.14
C PRO A 151 -0.07 17.72 -1.88
N ARG A 152 -0.14 17.61 -3.19
CA ARG A 152 1.04 17.36 -4.02
C ARG A 152 1.90 18.62 -4.08
N LYS A 153 3.21 18.45 -4.05
CA LYS A 153 4.15 19.58 -4.21
C LYS A 153 4.07 20.25 -5.58
N ASN A 154 3.66 19.50 -6.62
CA ASN A 154 3.43 20.01 -7.98
C ASN A 154 2.28 19.22 -8.61
N ASP A 155 1.09 19.76 -8.66
CA ASP A 155 -0.07 19.16 -9.35
C ASP A 155 0.09 19.08 -10.87
N ASN A 156 1.14 19.70 -11.44
CA ASN A 156 1.36 19.81 -12.88
C ASN A 156 2.33 18.75 -13.46
N GLU A 157 2.97 17.92 -12.65
CA GLU A 157 3.87 16.85 -13.11
C GLU A 157 3.40 15.50 -12.60
N ILE A 158 2.41 14.90 -13.27
CA ILE A 158 2.11 13.47 -13.10
C ILE A 158 3.18 12.73 -13.90
N LEU A 159 4.20 12.22 -13.21
CA LEU A 159 5.28 11.45 -13.84
C LEU A 159 4.76 10.10 -14.39
N CYS A 160 3.67 9.56 -13.82
CA CYS A 160 3.05 8.33 -14.26
C CYS A 160 1.54 8.38 -14.06
N GLU A 161 0.76 8.27 -15.13
CA GLU A 161 -0.70 8.36 -15.08
C GLU A 161 -1.31 7.12 -14.41
N PRO A 162 -2.08 7.27 -13.30
CA PRO A 162 -2.74 6.16 -12.64
C PRO A 162 -3.93 5.65 -13.48
N ASP A 163 -4.35 4.39 -13.29
CA ASP A 163 -5.55 3.87 -13.93
C ASP A 163 -6.83 4.50 -13.36
N SER A 164 -6.78 4.95 -12.11
CA SER A 164 -7.86 5.70 -11.45
C SER A 164 -7.32 6.61 -10.36
N THR A 165 -8.14 7.58 -9.95
CA THR A 165 -7.89 8.42 -8.77
C THR A 165 -9.05 8.31 -7.80
N ALA A 166 -8.79 8.51 -6.51
CA ALA A 166 -9.80 8.50 -5.46
C ALA A 166 -9.48 9.54 -4.36
N GLY A 167 -10.50 10.12 -3.77
CA GLY A 167 -10.36 11.07 -2.66
C GLY A 167 -10.17 10.42 -1.29
N SER A 168 -10.39 9.10 -1.19
CA SER A 168 -10.24 8.33 0.04
C SER A 168 -9.97 6.86 -0.24
N LEU A 169 -9.44 6.14 0.75
CA LEU A 169 -9.25 4.69 0.64
C LEU A 169 -10.60 3.96 0.43
N LEU A 170 -11.67 4.44 1.05
CA LEU A 170 -13.00 3.85 0.87
C LEU A 170 -13.50 3.98 -0.58
N GLU A 171 -13.23 5.10 -1.24
CA GLU A 171 -13.55 5.30 -2.65
C GLU A 171 -12.70 4.40 -3.55
N ALA A 172 -11.39 4.30 -3.29
CA ALA A 172 -10.49 3.39 -4.01
C ALA A 172 -10.98 1.93 -3.93
N VAL A 173 -11.42 1.49 -2.75
CA VAL A 173 -11.98 0.15 -2.55
C VAL A 173 -13.24 -0.07 -3.40
N LYS A 174 -14.15 0.91 -3.48
CA LYS A 174 -15.33 0.81 -4.35
C LYS A 174 -14.95 0.66 -5.84
N ILE A 175 -13.89 1.35 -6.28
CA ILE A 175 -13.36 1.19 -7.64
C ILE A 175 -12.88 -0.25 -7.86
N ILE A 176 -12.06 -0.79 -6.93
CA ILE A 176 -11.55 -2.16 -7.02
C ILE A 176 -12.69 -3.18 -7.11
N LEU A 177 -13.66 -3.09 -6.21
CA LEU A 177 -14.78 -4.05 -6.17
C LEU A 177 -15.56 -4.06 -7.48
N ARG A 178 -15.86 -2.88 -8.04
CA ARG A 178 -16.55 -2.76 -9.35
C ARG A 178 -15.71 -3.30 -10.50
N THR A 179 -14.40 -3.06 -10.50
CA THR A 179 -13.50 -3.54 -11.56
C THR A 179 -13.35 -5.06 -11.51
N ALA A 180 -13.18 -5.62 -10.30
CA ALA A 180 -13.07 -7.06 -10.12
C ALA A 180 -14.37 -7.82 -10.49
N GLU A 181 -15.55 -7.25 -10.23
CA GLU A 181 -16.83 -7.81 -10.67
C GLU A 181 -16.92 -7.89 -12.20
N LYS A 182 -16.59 -6.81 -12.91
CA LYS A 182 -16.60 -6.79 -14.38
C LYS A 182 -15.69 -7.85 -15.00
N CYS A 183 -14.49 -8.06 -14.40
CA CYS A 183 -13.57 -9.10 -14.87
C CYS A 183 -14.08 -10.52 -14.65
N ARG A 184 -14.96 -10.76 -13.67
CA ARG A 184 -15.58 -12.08 -13.42
C ARG A 184 -16.70 -12.43 -14.42
N TYR A 185 -17.44 -11.43 -14.92
CA TYR A 185 -18.54 -11.62 -15.87
C TYR A 185 -18.09 -11.75 -17.33
N ASN A 186 -16.84 -11.35 -17.64
CA ASN A 186 -16.29 -11.39 -19.00
C ASN A 186 -15.36 -12.60 -19.25
N LYS A 187 -15.29 -13.57 -18.34
CA LYS A 187 -14.63 -14.86 -18.47
C LYS A 187 -15.68 -15.99 -18.52
#